data_9ac34d49e75865cb7a8a0b0146e0e53b
#
_entry.id   9ac34d49e75865cb7a8a0b0146e0e53b
#
_cell.length_a   1.000
_cell.length_b   1.000
_cell.length_c   1.000
_cell.angle_alpha   90.00
_cell.angle_beta   90.00
_cell.angle_gamma   90.00
#
_symmetry.space_group_name_H-M   'P 1'
#
loop_
_entity.id
_entity.type
_entity.pdbx_description
1 polymer ?
#
loop_
_entity_poly.entity_id
_entity_poly.type
_entity_poly.pdbx_seq_one_letter_code
_entity_poly.pdbx_strand_id
1 'polypeptide(L)'
;MKRIFTIVVLIASLVFTSCEDFLTEDVRGQLNVDTYYKSIEECESAVTSCYQAMTYGGWWQINTVWLLSEMCGDDAWMGNTSQSQSDYISLAHYQGNGASNGPISNFWQYRYKGILRCNISIYLIASLETQETETRDRLVAEARFLRGYYYFELVRNFGGVPLMTSFQMPEEVEGTERATAEAVYKFIEDDLMAAAEILPQRSTAQVGHATRGAALGLLGKVYLYQEKWQAAHDVLKTVIDEGEYQLLPDFGQVWNVDYDNSAESLLEIQYEYHPTLGLGGALATVTGARNGPGDGWSWCQPTANLEQAYIEAGDTERLKWTIIKSGCTEIAGEDQFEDFIDASKALNKYQEYLDKYGWDPNCYIINPADHKSARIIRKYFLPMKYRAQGDATAYATDKSPLNHRILRYADVLLMYAEACNELGDDASARDALNQVRRRAKLDDVTASGKALQSAIRLERRLELAFEQNRLYDIRRWTDTNGKKVISNILGPNGSFVKWNTEEATRDALEWENQGEASDKGITFNENRDMVFPIPLYEITMSNGSITQNPGWN
;
A
#
# COMPACT_ATOMS: atom_id res chain seq x y z
N MET A 1 82.88 13.36 -5.43
CA MET A 1 81.70 13.84 -6.15
C MET A 1 81.02 12.80 -7.05
N LYS A 2 81.77 12.05 -7.92
CA LYS A 2 81.14 11.02 -8.79
C LYS A 2 80.39 9.93 -8.04
N ARG A 3 80.87 9.40 -6.91
CA ARG A 3 80.22 8.34 -6.12
C ARG A 3 78.95 8.80 -5.40
N ILE A 4 78.89 10.07 -4.99
CA ILE A 4 77.67 10.66 -4.36
C ILE A 4 76.60 10.89 -5.42
N PHE A 5 76.96 11.28 -6.62
CA PHE A 5 76.00 11.48 -7.71
C PHE A 5 75.38 10.16 -8.18
N THR A 6 76.16 9.03 -8.19
CA THR A 6 75.67 7.73 -8.56
C THR A 6 74.70 7.16 -7.50
N ILE A 7 74.93 7.43 -6.21
CA ILE A 7 74.02 7.02 -5.11
C ILE A 7 72.72 7.84 -5.16
N VAL A 8 72.78 9.14 -5.46
CA VAL A 8 71.59 9.99 -5.58
C VAL A 8 70.74 9.58 -6.80
N VAL A 9 71.36 9.22 -7.92
CA VAL A 9 70.64 8.73 -9.11
C VAL A 9 70.02 7.34 -8.85
N LEU A 10 70.66 6.45 -8.07
CA LEU A 10 70.13 5.13 -7.71
C LEU A 10 68.95 5.26 -6.72
N ILE A 11 68.99 6.21 -5.79
CA ILE A 11 67.89 6.50 -4.88
C ILE A 11 66.72 7.15 -5.62
N ALA A 12 66.96 8.05 -6.55
CA ALA A 12 65.93 8.68 -7.39
C ALA A 12 65.24 7.67 -8.31
N SER A 13 65.94 6.65 -8.83
CA SER A 13 65.31 5.60 -9.66
C SER A 13 64.47 4.59 -8.86
N LEU A 14 64.67 4.46 -7.54
CA LEU A 14 63.85 3.63 -6.64
C LEU A 14 62.54 4.32 -6.19
N VAL A 15 62.40 5.63 -6.37
CA VAL A 15 61.20 6.39 -5.99
C VAL A 15 60.14 6.36 -7.10
N PHE A 16 60.48 5.98 -8.31
CA PHE A 16 59.56 5.95 -9.46
C PHE A 16 58.94 4.57 -9.74
N THR A 17 59.24 3.53 -8.95
CA THR A 17 58.47 2.29 -8.95
C THR A 17 57.45 2.32 -7.80
N SER A 18 56.59 3.31 -7.78
CA SER A 18 55.37 3.26 -7.00
C SER A 18 54.46 2.25 -7.69
N CYS A 19 54.30 1.07 -7.07
CA CYS A 19 53.25 0.15 -7.47
C CYS A 19 51.91 0.87 -7.27
N GLU A 20 51.23 1.22 -8.32
CA GLU A 20 49.81 1.66 -8.27
C GLU A 20 48.97 0.62 -7.54
N ASP A 21 49.28 -0.66 -7.64
CA ASP A 21 48.62 -1.76 -6.95
C ASP A 21 48.76 -1.76 -5.42
N PHE A 22 49.72 -0.99 -4.83
CA PHE A 22 49.87 -0.90 -3.38
C PHE A 22 48.93 0.11 -2.72
N LEU A 23 48.36 1.01 -3.51
CA LEU A 23 47.39 2.03 -3.06
C LEU A 23 45.95 1.69 -3.40
N THR A 24 45.70 0.62 -4.15
CA THR A 24 44.37 0.06 -4.30
C THR A 24 44.09 -0.80 -3.09
N GLU A 25 43.32 -0.26 -2.16
CA GLU A 25 42.77 -1.00 -1.05
C GLU A 25 41.84 -2.09 -1.63
N ASP A 26 42.28 -3.33 -1.58
CA ASP A 26 41.45 -4.50 -1.88
C ASP A 26 40.33 -4.48 -0.82
N VAL A 27 39.17 -3.95 -1.15
CA VAL A 27 38.00 -3.84 -0.25
C VAL A 27 37.46 -5.25 -0.03
N ARG A 28 38.19 -6.04 0.82
CA ARG A 28 37.79 -7.39 1.18
C ARG A 28 36.59 -7.34 2.11
N GLY A 29 35.47 -7.87 1.64
CA GLY A 29 34.25 -8.04 2.44
C GLY A 29 33.24 -6.90 2.33
N GLN A 30 33.42 -5.92 1.46
CA GLN A 30 32.38 -4.98 1.07
C GLN A 30 31.93 -5.29 -0.36
N LEU A 31 30.63 -5.55 -0.52
CA LEU A 31 30.01 -5.64 -1.84
C LEU A 31 29.95 -4.21 -2.41
N ASN A 32 30.61 -3.98 -3.53
CA ASN A 32 30.51 -2.74 -4.29
C ASN A 32 29.87 -3.01 -5.67
N VAL A 33 29.44 -1.95 -6.34
CA VAL A 33 28.76 -2.03 -7.64
C VAL A 33 29.61 -2.74 -8.70
N ASP A 34 30.94 -2.60 -8.65
CA ASP A 34 31.85 -3.16 -9.65
C ASP A 34 32.14 -4.66 -9.41
N THR A 35 31.97 -5.17 -8.20
CA THR A 35 32.27 -6.56 -7.82
C THR A 35 31.03 -7.43 -7.67
N TYR A 36 29.86 -6.87 -7.50
CA TYR A 36 28.56 -7.53 -7.44
C TYR A 36 27.95 -7.62 -8.85
N TYR A 37 26.91 -8.40 -9.06
CA TYR A 37 26.25 -8.62 -10.36
C TYR A 37 27.12 -9.38 -11.40
N LYS A 38 27.87 -10.37 -10.93
CA LYS A 38 28.72 -11.22 -11.81
C LYS A 38 28.09 -12.56 -12.16
N SER A 39 27.06 -12.97 -11.43
CA SER A 39 26.31 -14.20 -11.70
C SER A 39 24.80 -13.94 -11.68
N ILE A 40 24.03 -14.88 -12.19
CA ILE A 40 22.55 -14.82 -12.16
C ILE A 40 22.04 -14.83 -10.71
N GLU A 41 22.62 -15.62 -9.81
CA GLU A 41 22.21 -15.66 -8.40
C GLU A 41 22.40 -14.32 -7.69
N GLU A 42 23.50 -13.62 -7.98
CA GLU A 42 23.72 -12.27 -7.45
C GLU A 42 22.68 -11.28 -7.99
N CYS A 43 22.34 -11.40 -9.28
CA CYS A 43 21.30 -10.59 -9.91
C CYS A 43 19.91 -10.89 -9.34
N GLU A 44 19.56 -12.15 -9.06
CA GLU A 44 18.32 -12.52 -8.38
C GLU A 44 18.24 -11.92 -6.97
N SER A 45 19.34 -11.99 -6.21
CA SER A 45 19.44 -11.37 -4.89
C SER A 45 19.25 -9.84 -4.96
N ALA A 46 19.80 -9.19 -5.99
CA ALA A 46 19.66 -7.76 -6.22
C ALA A 46 18.21 -7.38 -6.52
N VAL A 47 17.51 -8.12 -7.39
CA VAL A 47 16.09 -7.90 -7.69
C VAL A 47 15.21 -8.19 -6.47
N THR A 48 15.53 -9.21 -5.67
CA THR A 48 14.88 -9.46 -4.38
C THR A 48 14.97 -8.23 -3.46
N SER A 49 16.12 -7.52 -3.46
CA SER A 49 16.25 -6.27 -2.71
C SER A 49 15.34 -5.14 -3.24
N CYS A 50 14.98 -5.17 -4.53
CA CYS A 50 13.99 -4.25 -5.08
C CYS A 50 12.59 -4.55 -4.53
N TYR A 51 12.17 -5.83 -4.46
CA TYR A 51 10.91 -6.21 -3.81
C TYR A 51 10.85 -5.83 -2.34
N GLN A 52 11.95 -6.00 -1.61
CA GLN A 52 12.02 -5.63 -0.20
C GLN A 52 11.64 -4.16 0.05
N ALA A 53 11.91 -3.26 -0.89
CA ALA A 53 11.55 -1.85 -0.75
C ALA A 53 10.03 -1.61 -0.70
N MET A 54 9.18 -2.56 -1.12
CA MET A 54 7.72 -2.48 -0.96
C MET A 54 7.30 -2.54 0.52
N THR A 55 8.08 -3.22 1.37
CA THR A 55 7.77 -3.39 2.80
C THR A 55 8.17 -2.17 3.63
N TYR A 56 8.99 -1.25 3.09
CA TYR A 56 9.53 -0.15 3.87
C TYR A 56 8.48 0.91 4.19
N GLY A 57 8.31 1.12 5.47
CA GLY A 57 7.47 2.15 6.05
C GLY A 57 8.07 2.75 7.33
N GLY A 58 9.37 2.60 7.51
CA GLY A 58 10.08 2.91 8.74
C GLY A 58 10.62 1.63 9.39
N TRP A 59 10.85 1.67 10.70
CA TRP A 59 11.41 0.55 11.45
C TRP A 59 10.40 -0.59 11.72
N TRP A 60 9.13 -0.47 11.27
CA TRP A 60 8.06 -1.41 11.58
C TRP A 60 7.61 -2.25 10.38
N GLN A 61 8.29 -2.19 9.25
CA GLN A 61 7.91 -2.92 8.04
C GLN A 61 6.41 -2.78 7.68
N ILE A 62 5.87 -1.58 7.85
CA ILE A 62 4.51 -1.24 7.43
C ILE A 62 4.62 -0.64 6.04
N ASN A 63 3.80 -1.11 5.11
CA ASN A 63 3.60 -0.38 3.87
C ASN A 63 2.98 1.00 4.18
N THR A 64 3.80 2.04 4.14
CA THR A 64 3.40 3.39 4.52
C THR A 64 2.30 3.93 3.62
N VAL A 65 2.23 3.50 2.35
CA VAL A 65 1.13 3.84 1.44
C VAL A 65 -0.20 3.37 2.00
N TRP A 66 -0.25 2.12 2.46
CA TRP A 66 -1.44 1.58 3.08
C TRP A 66 -1.92 2.45 4.23
N LEU A 67 -1.01 2.78 5.15
CA LEU A 67 -1.36 3.59 6.32
C LEU A 67 -1.87 4.98 5.94
N LEU A 68 -1.16 5.69 5.03
CA LEU A 68 -1.57 7.02 4.57
C LEU A 68 -2.90 7.00 3.82
N SER A 69 -3.12 6.00 2.95
CA SER A 69 -4.34 5.89 2.17
C SER A 69 -5.57 5.63 3.04
N GLU A 70 -5.45 4.75 4.03
CA GLU A 70 -6.59 4.36 4.85
C GLU A 70 -6.99 5.47 5.83
N MET A 71 -6.03 6.04 6.56
CA MET A 71 -6.37 7.06 7.55
C MET A 71 -6.76 8.42 6.95
N CYS A 72 -6.40 8.73 5.69
CA CYS A 72 -6.80 9.96 5.01
C CYS A 72 -8.09 9.82 4.20
N GLY A 73 -8.69 8.63 4.13
CA GLY A 73 -10.00 8.38 3.54
C GLY A 73 -11.15 8.59 4.53
N ASP A 74 -12.37 8.21 4.12
CA ASP A 74 -13.59 8.26 4.94
C ASP A 74 -13.94 6.92 5.61
N ASP A 75 -13.13 5.87 5.40
CA ASP A 75 -13.43 4.51 5.87
C ASP A 75 -12.72 4.15 7.18
N ALA A 76 -11.65 4.87 7.57
CA ALA A 76 -10.94 4.63 8.82
C ALA A 76 -10.59 5.90 9.59
N TRP A 77 -10.60 5.81 10.93
CA TRP A 77 -9.97 6.76 11.84
C TRP A 77 -8.50 6.41 12.03
N MET A 78 -7.64 7.39 12.37
CA MET A 78 -6.29 7.06 12.85
C MET A 78 -6.37 6.21 14.14
N GLY A 79 -7.24 6.56 15.06
CA GLY A 79 -7.63 5.77 16.23
C GLY A 79 -6.77 5.99 17.46
N ASN A 80 -5.46 6.19 17.29
CA ASN A 80 -4.56 6.43 18.42
C ASN A 80 -4.51 7.92 18.76
N THR A 81 -4.66 8.26 20.07
CA THR A 81 -4.64 9.63 20.57
C THR A 81 -3.31 10.01 21.22
N SER A 82 -2.30 9.14 21.15
CA SER A 82 -1.00 9.41 21.75
C SER A 82 -0.30 10.59 21.05
N GLN A 83 0.24 11.52 21.82
CA GLN A 83 1.04 12.64 21.29
C GLN A 83 2.24 12.19 20.45
N SER A 84 2.76 10.99 20.69
CA SER A 84 3.83 10.41 19.87
C SER A 84 3.40 10.12 18.43
N GLN A 85 2.10 10.17 18.13
CA GLN A 85 1.52 9.93 16.81
C GLN A 85 0.91 11.20 16.19
N SER A 86 1.28 12.37 16.69
CA SER A 86 0.72 13.67 16.26
C SER A 86 0.79 13.91 14.76
N ASP A 87 1.84 13.42 14.08
CA ASP A 87 1.99 13.55 12.63
C ASP A 87 0.94 12.76 11.85
N TYR A 88 0.64 11.52 12.28
CA TYR A 88 -0.41 10.71 11.68
C TYR A 88 -1.82 11.29 11.97
N ILE A 89 -2.05 11.74 13.20
CA ILE A 89 -3.31 12.37 13.60
C ILE A 89 -3.57 13.62 12.77
N SER A 90 -2.58 14.50 12.62
CA SER A 90 -2.75 15.72 11.83
C SER A 90 -2.98 15.45 10.35
N LEU A 91 -2.39 14.41 9.77
CA LEU A 91 -2.69 13.98 8.40
C LEU A 91 -4.14 13.47 8.28
N ALA A 92 -4.56 12.59 9.18
CA ALA A 92 -5.92 12.04 9.18
C ALA A 92 -7.01 13.12 9.31
N HIS A 93 -6.70 14.22 10.03
CA HIS A 93 -7.60 15.35 10.22
C HIS A 93 -7.43 16.48 9.18
N TYR A 94 -6.47 16.35 8.25
CA TYR A 94 -6.13 17.43 7.32
C TYR A 94 -5.66 18.73 8.00
N GLN A 95 -5.16 18.63 9.23
CA GLN A 95 -4.59 19.70 10.04
C GLN A 95 -3.07 19.69 9.85
N GLY A 96 -2.56 20.52 8.99
CA GLY A 96 -1.24 20.30 8.43
C GLY A 96 -0.04 20.54 9.32
N ASN A 97 0.83 19.55 9.47
CA ASN A 97 2.26 19.70 9.76
C ASN A 97 3.05 20.06 8.50
N GLY A 98 2.38 20.12 7.36
CA GLY A 98 2.96 20.47 6.07
C GLY A 98 4.16 19.58 5.68
N ALA A 99 5.15 20.21 5.05
CA ALA A 99 6.33 19.56 4.52
C ALA A 99 7.27 18.92 5.56
N SER A 100 7.08 19.20 6.85
CA SER A 100 7.90 18.64 7.94
C SER A 100 7.32 17.33 8.53
N ASN A 101 6.25 16.79 7.95
CA ASN A 101 5.61 15.58 8.45
C ASN A 101 6.50 14.35 8.25
N GLY A 102 6.82 13.66 9.36
CA GLY A 102 7.72 12.50 9.37
C GLY A 102 7.25 11.34 8.49
N PRO A 103 6.03 10.83 8.64
CA PRO A 103 5.42 9.81 7.77
C PRO A 103 5.54 10.09 6.28
N ILE A 104 5.26 11.32 5.85
CA ILE A 104 5.37 11.72 4.44
C ILE A 104 6.83 11.69 3.97
N SER A 105 7.76 12.20 4.79
CA SER A 105 9.19 12.18 4.48
C SER A 105 9.73 10.75 4.37
N ASN A 106 9.33 9.87 5.29
CA ASN A 106 9.72 8.46 5.25
C ASN A 106 9.18 7.77 3.99
N PHE A 107 7.90 8.01 3.66
CA PHE A 107 7.30 7.44 2.45
C PHE A 107 8.09 7.82 1.19
N TRP A 108 8.38 9.11 1.00
CA TRP A 108 9.17 9.62 -0.11
C TRP A 108 10.54 8.94 -0.19
N GLN A 109 11.31 8.96 0.90
CA GLN A 109 12.65 8.39 0.94
C GLN A 109 12.67 6.90 0.62
N TYR A 110 11.73 6.11 1.16
CA TYR A 110 11.71 4.67 0.92
C TYR A 110 11.34 4.33 -0.53
N ARG A 111 10.49 5.12 -1.17
CA ARG A 111 10.17 4.92 -2.59
C ARG A 111 11.36 5.24 -3.48
N TYR A 112 12.08 6.32 -3.20
CA TYR A 112 13.31 6.63 -3.94
C TYR A 112 14.44 5.63 -3.68
N LYS A 113 14.56 5.05 -2.49
CA LYS A 113 15.46 3.92 -2.24
C LYS A 113 15.10 2.70 -3.10
N GLY A 114 13.83 2.41 -3.26
CA GLY A 114 13.36 1.36 -4.17
C GLY A 114 13.71 1.65 -5.63
N ILE A 115 13.46 2.87 -6.09
CA ILE A 115 13.79 3.32 -7.44
C ILE A 115 15.30 3.21 -7.71
N LEU A 116 16.14 3.66 -6.76
CA LEU A 116 17.59 3.54 -6.88
C LEU A 116 18.04 2.09 -7.05
N ARG A 117 17.52 1.17 -6.23
CA ARG A 117 17.82 -0.27 -6.36
C ARG A 117 17.39 -0.82 -7.72
N CYS A 118 16.20 -0.45 -8.19
CA CYS A 118 15.74 -0.83 -9.52
C CYS A 118 16.64 -0.28 -10.62
N ASN A 119 17.04 0.99 -10.55
CA ASN A 119 17.93 1.62 -11.53
C ASN A 119 19.30 0.93 -11.59
N ILE A 120 19.89 0.62 -10.44
CA ILE A 120 21.15 -0.13 -10.35
C ILE A 120 20.98 -1.52 -10.96
N SER A 121 19.93 -2.24 -10.56
CA SER A 121 19.66 -3.59 -11.07
C SER A 121 19.44 -3.59 -12.59
N ILE A 122 18.62 -2.68 -13.12
CA ILE A 122 18.40 -2.58 -14.57
C ILE A 122 19.70 -2.32 -15.32
N TYR A 123 20.52 -1.37 -14.85
CA TYR A 123 21.77 -0.99 -15.51
C TYR A 123 22.77 -2.14 -15.53
N LEU A 124 23.01 -2.78 -14.39
CA LEU A 124 24.05 -3.80 -14.26
C LEU A 124 23.62 -5.15 -14.79
N ILE A 125 22.38 -5.58 -14.56
CA ILE A 125 21.87 -6.86 -15.04
C ILE A 125 21.75 -6.87 -16.57
N ALA A 126 21.30 -5.76 -17.17
CA ALA A 126 21.21 -5.68 -18.63
C ALA A 126 22.56 -5.82 -19.35
N SER A 127 23.66 -5.46 -18.68
CA SER A 127 25.03 -5.59 -19.21
C SER A 127 25.71 -6.92 -18.87
N LEU A 128 25.07 -7.82 -18.11
CA LEU A 128 25.65 -9.10 -17.74
C LEU A 128 25.79 -10.02 -18.96
N GLU A 129 27.02 -10.42 -19.26
CA GLU A 129 27.30 -11.45 -20.27
C GLU A 129 27.02 -12.84 -19.69
N THR A 130 25.95 -13.49 -20.14
CA THR A 130 25.52 -14.80 -19.68
C THR A 130 24.87 -15.60 -20.80
N GLN A 131 24.85 -16.94 -20.66
CA GLN A 131 24.07 -17.82 -21.52
C GLN A 131 22.59 -17.89 -21.09
N GLU A 132 22.26 -17.47 -19.89
CA GLU A 132 20.91 -17.45 -19.30
C GLU A 132 20.19 -16.13 -19.62
N THR A 133 20.10 -15.82 -20.91
CA THR A 133 19.53 -14.53 -21.39
C THR A 133 18.08 -14.35 -21.02
N GLU A 134 17.26 -15.40 -21.01
CA GLU A 134 15.86 -15.35 -20.60
C GLU A 134 15.71 -14.96 -19.14
N THR A 135 16.52 -15.56 -18.23
CA THR A 135 16.53 -15.20 -16.81
C THR A 135 17.00 -13.78 -16.61
N ARG A 136 18.07 -13.36 -17.28
CA ARG A 136 18.57 -11.98 -17.24
C ARG A 136 17.49 -10.99 -17.65
N ASP A 137 16.82 -11.22 -18.78
CA ASP A 137 15.81 -10.30 -19.31
C ASP A 137 14.56 -10.26 -18.41
N ARG A 138 14.17 -11.40 -17.80
CA ARG A 138 13.11 -11.47 -16.79
C ARG A 138 13.47 -10.62 -15.56
N LEU A 139 14.69 -10.70 -15.04
CA LEU A 139 15.13 -9.93 -13.87
C LEU A 139 15.11 -8.41 -14.15
N VAL A 140 15.51 -8.00 -15.35
CA VAL A 140 15.38 -6.59 -15.80
C VAL A 140 13.92 -6.18 -15.86
N ALA A 141 13.03 -7.03 -16.38
CA ALA A 141 11.61 -6.77 -16.46
C ALA A 141 10.95 -6.65 -15.07
N GLU A 142 11.33 -7.49 -14.11
CA GLU A 142 10.89 -7.38 -12.72
C GLU A 142 11.33 -6.05 -12.08
N ALA A 143 12.58 -5.64 -12.28
CA ALA A 143 13.08 -4.38 -11.78
C ALA A 143 12.34 -3.17 -12.41
N ARG A 144 12.00 -3.22 -13.72
CA ARG A 144 11.17 -2.20 -14.38
C ARG A 144 9.76 -2.16 -13.81
N PHE A 145 9.12 -3.31 -13.63
CA PHE A 145 7.81 -3.41 -13.00
C PHE A 145 7.79 -2.73 -11.62
N LEU A 146 8.76 -3.04 -10.77
CA LEU A 146 8.87 -2.46 -9.42
C LEU A 146 9.16 -0.97 -9.47
N ARG A 147 9.98 -0.49 -10.41
CA ARG A 147 10.25 0.94 -10.61
C ARG A 147 8.98 1.68 -11.02
N GLY A 148 8.21 1.12 -11.95
CA GLY A 148 6.91 1.64 -12.34
C GLY A 148 5.94 1.70 -11.15
N TYR A 149 5.90 0.66 -10.32
CA TYR A 149 5.09 0.62 -9.10
C TYR A 149 5.49 1.74 -8.12
N TYR A 150 6.78 1.96 -7.85
CA TYR A 150 7.24 3.02 -6.93
C TYR A 150 6.94 4.42 -7.46
N TYR A 151 7.12 4.66 -8.75
CA TYR A 151 6.74 5.94 -9.35
C TYR A 151 5.23 6.16 -9.35
N PHE A 152 4.44 5.11 -9.54
CA PHE A 152 2.99 5.23 -9.43
C PHE A 152 2.55 5.62 -8.01
N GLU A 153 3.17 5.04 -6.99
CA GLU A 153 2.92 5.46 -5.61
C GLU A 153 3.33 6.91 -5.34
N LEU A 154 4.44 7.36 -5.89
CA LEU A 154 4.89 8.76 -5.75
C LEU A 154 3.95 9.72 -6.48
N VAL A 155 3.64 9.49 -7.76
CA VAL A 155 2.87 10.44 -8.56
C VAL A 155 1.45 10.63 -8.05
N ARG A 156 0.77 9.55 -7.60
CA ARG A 156 -0.59 9.65 -7.04
C ARG A 156 -0.65 10.34 -5.68
N ASN A 157 0.47 10.42 -4.96
CA ASN A 157 0.56 11.08 -3.66
C ASN A 157 1.12 12.51 -3.72
N PHE A 158 2.05 12.80 -4.65
CA PHE A 158 2.76 14.07 -4.71
C PHE A 158 2.58 14.85 -6.01
N GLY A 159 1.91 14.27 -7.01
CA GLY A 159 1.89 14.83 -8.36
C GLY A 159 3.24 14.69 -9.05
N GLY A 160 3.74 15.72 -9.70
CA GLY A 160 5.06 15.70 -10.32
C GLY A 160 6.19 15.51 -9.31
N VAL A 161 7.18 14.69 -9.65
CA VAL A 161 8.33 14.33 -8.79
C VAL A 161 9.62 14.25 -9.61
N PRO A 162 10.81 14.34 -9.00
CA PRO A 162 12.07 14.09 -9.69
C PRO A 162 12.08 12.72 -10.38
N LEU A 163 12.41 12.69 -11.67
CA LEU A 163 12.35 11.48 -12.48
C LEU A 163 13.76 10.93 -12.73
N MET A 164 14.17 9.96 -11.89
CA MET A 164 15.45 9.25 -12.01
C MET A 164 15.26 8.02 -12.91
N THR A 165 15.60 8.14 -14.18
CA THR A 165 15.33 7.11 -15.19
C THR A 165 16.43 6.05 -15.34
N SER A 166 17.60 6.31 -14.78
CA SER A 166 18.78 5.43 -14.83
C SER A 166 19.57 5.48 -13.54
N PHE A 167 20.56 4.60 -13.41
CA PHE A 167 21.57 4.73 -12.36
C PHE A 167 22.41 5.98 -12.63
N GLN A 168 22.55 6.82 -11.63
CA GLN A 168 23.29 8.09 -11.67
C GLN A 168 24.10 8.23 -10.38
N MET A 169 25.30 8.81 -10.52
CA MET A 169 26.13 9.16 -9.36
C MET A 169 25.58 10.42 -8.65
N PRO A 170 25.89 10.60 -7.35
CA PRO A 170 25.35 11.74 -6.59
C PRO A 170 25.55 13.11 -7.26
N GLU A 171 26.68 13.31 -7.93
CA GLU A 171 27.02 14.57 -8.61
C GLU A 171 26.14 14.82 -9.85
N GLU A 172 25.61 13.76 -10.46
CA GLU A 172 24.77 13.85 -11.66
C GLU A 172 23.31 14.18 -11.32
N VAL A 173 22.90 13.94 -10.07
CA VAL A 173 21.52 14.22 -9.61
C VAL A 173 21.37 15.59 -8.96
N GLU A 174 22.47 16.30 -8.70
CA GLU A 174 22.42 17.65 -8.14
C GLU A 174 21.67 18.62 -9.09
N GLY A 175 20.72 19.36 -8.54
CA GLY A 175 19.91 20.30 -9.32
C GLY A 175 18.77 19.67 -10.13
N THR A 176 18.50 18.37 -9.97
CA THR A 176 17.36 17.73 -10.64
C THR A 176 16.05 18.38 -10.21
N GLU A 177 15.27 18.83 -11.18
CA GLU A 177 13.94 19.41 -10.98
C GLU A 177 12.86 18.32 -10.93
N ARG A 178 11.66 18.70 -10.50
CA ARG A 178 10.49 17.83 -10.59
C ARG A 178 10.01 17.72 -12.04
N ALA A 179 9.82 16.51 -12.52
CA ALA A 179 9.07 16.27 -13.75
C ALA A 179 7.59 16.53 -13.52
N THR A 180 6.84 16.82 -14.58
CA THR A 180 5.37 16.92 -14.48
C THR A 180 4.74 15.55 -14.19
N ALA A 181 3.55 15.55 -13.62
CA ALA A 181 2.83 14.29 -13.37
C ALA A 181 2.64 13.48 -14.66
N GLU A 182 2.35 14.14 -15.78
CA GLU A 182 2.17 13.51 -17.09
C GLU A 182 3.46 12.81 -17.57
N ALA A 183 4.62 13.44 -17.37
CA ALA A 183 5.91 12.86 -17.72
C ALA A 183 6.21 11.62 -16.85
N VAL A 184 5.90 11.68 -15.55
CA VAL A 184 6.04 10.55 -14.64
C VAL A 184 5.11 9.40 -15.05
N TYR A 185 3.84 9.69 -15.34
CA TYR A 185 2.90 8.68 -15.82
C TYR A 185 3.36 8.02 -17.12
N LYS A 186 3.85 8.80 -18.08
CA LYS A 186 4.38 8.25 -19.34
C LYS A 186 5.55 7.29 -19.10
N PHE A 187 6.46 7.63 -18.18
CA PHE A 187 7.57 6.77 -17.82
C PHE A 187 7.11 5.47 -17.15
N ILE A 188 6.10 5.53 -16.29
CA ILE A 188 5.48 4.36 -15.66
C ILE A 188 4.86 3.45 -16.73
N GLU A 189 4.12 4.02 -17.68
CA GLU A 189 3.51 3.28 -18.79
C GLU A 189 4.56 2.52 -19.59
N ASP A 190 5.67 3.17 -19.95
CA ASP A 190 6.76 2.56 -20.72
C ASP A 190 7.45 1.42 -19.94
N ASP A 191 7.70 1.59 -18.65
CA ASP A 191 8.29 0.54 -17.82
C ASP A 191 7.34 -0.66 -17.66
N LEU A 192 6.04 -0.43 -17.42
CA LEU A 192 5.07 -1.51 -17.23
C LEU A 192 4.76 -2.25 -18.54
N MET A 193 4.70 -1.55 -19.66
CA MET A 193 4.55 -2.19 -20.98
C MET A 193 5.75 -3.08 -21.29
N ALA A 194 6.97 -2.55 -21.16
CA ALA A 194 8.18 -3.32 -21.41
C ALA A 194 8.30 -4.52 -20.45
N ALA A 195 7.86 -4.38 -19.21
CA ALA A 195 7.82 -5.49 -18.27
C ALA A 195 6.79 -6.56 -18.70
N ALA A 196 5.58 -6.15 -19.10
CA ALA A 196 4.53 -7.07 -19.53
C ALA A 196 4.89 -7.90 -20.78
N GLU A 197 5.78 -7.41 -21.62
CA GLU A 197 6.26 -8.15 -22.81
C GLU A 197 7.14 -9.35 -22.45
N ILE A 198 7.87 -9.28 -21.34
CA ILE A 198 8.90 -10.25 -20.94
C ILE A 198 8.46 -11.11 -19.75
N LEU A 199 7.70 -10.56 -18.82
CA LEU A 199 7.31 -11.28 -17.61
C LEU A 199 6.45 -12.52 -17.93
N PRO A 200 6.66 -13.63 -17.18
CA PRO A 200 5.93 -14.87 -17.42
C PRO A 200 4.45 -14.74 -17.00
N GLN A 201 3.63 -15.64 -17.54
CA GLN A 201 2.28 -15.87 -17.05
C GLN A 201 2.30 -16.41 -15.62
N ARG A 202 1.22 -16.18 -14.85
CA ARG A 202 1.10 -16.65 -13.47
C ARG A 202 1.38 -18.15 -13.33
N SER A 203 0.85 -18.96 -14.25
CA SER A 203 0.99 -20.43 -14.25
C SER A 203 2.44 -20.92 -14.38
N THR A 204 3.35 -20.08 -14.86
CA THR A 204 4.77 -20.43 -15.08
C THR A 204 5.73 -19.56 -14.26
N ALA A 205 5.21 -18.53 -13.57
CA ALA A 205 6.01 -17.65 -12.74
C ALA A 205 6.43 -18.33 -11.43
N GLN A 206 7.56 -17.93 -10.90
CA GLN A 206 7.95 -18.23 -9.54
C GLN A 206 6.99 -17.49 -8.58
N VAL A 207 6.54 -18.18 -7.53
CA VAL A 207 5.64 -17.61 -6.51
C VAL A 207 6.29 -16.37 -5.86
N GLY A 208 5.53 -15.30 -5.73
CA GLY A 208 5.99 -14.03 -5.16
C GLY A 208 6.66 -13.09 -6.15
N HIS A 209 6.98 -13.53 -7.36
CA HIS A 209 7.57 -12.69 -8.40
C HIS A 209 6.51 -12.02 -9.27
N ALA A 210 6.88 -10.90 -9.90
CA ALA A 210 5.99 -10.18 -10.81
C ALA A 210 5.65 -11.04 -12.05
N THR A 211 4.41 -10.92 -12.48
CA THR A 211 3.86 -11.63 -13.63
C THR A 211 3.41 -10.66 -14.71
N ARG A 212 3.22 -11.17 -15.92
CA ARG A 212 2.61 -10.41 -17.00
C ARG A 212 1.25 -9.82 -16.60
N GLY A 213 0.40 -10.61 -15.94
CA GLY A 213 -0.90 -10.13 -15.47
C GLY A 213 -0.78 -9.06 -14.38
N ALA A 214 0.21 -9.12 -13.49
CA ALA A 214 0.48 -8.06 -12.51
C ALA A 214 0.89 -6.75 -13.20
N ALA A 215 1.75 -6.82 -14.23
CA ALA A 215 2.18 -5.65 -14.99
C ALA A 215 1.02 -5.01 -15.77
N LEU A 216 0.21 -5.80 -16.48
CA LEU A 216 -0.97 -5.32 -17.21
C LEU A 216 -2.06 -4.80 -16.26
N GLY A 217 -2.30 -5.47 -15.12
CA GLY A 217 -3.28 -5.02 -14.12
C GLY A 217 -2.89 -3.69 -13.49
N LEU A 218 -1.60 -3.50 -13.16
CA LEU A 218 -1.09 -2.23 -12.67
C LEU A 218 -1.13 -1.15 -13.75
N LEU A 219 -0.78 -1.48 -15.00
CA LEU A 219 -0.88 -0.57 -16.14
C LEU A 219 -2.32 -0.12 -16.39
N GLY A 220 -3.28 -1.04 -16.28
CA GLY A 220 -4.71 -0.71 -16.33
C GLY A 220 -5.12 0.29 -15.26
N LYS A 221 -4.61 0.12 -14.03
CA LYS A 221 -4.81 1.07 -12.93
C LYS A 221 -4.20 2.43 -13.23
N VAL A 222 -3.00 2.46 -13.78
CA VAL A 222 -2.28 3.69 -14.20
C VAL A 222 -3.07 4.45 -15.28
N TYR A 223 -3.62 3.75 -16.27
CA TYR A 223 -4.48 4.36 -17.30
C TYR A 223 -5.80 4.89 -16.72
N LEU A 224 -6.43 4.11 -15.83
CA LEU A 224 -7.67 4.50 -15.15
C LEU A 224 -7.51 5.83 -14.37
N TYR A 225 -6.38 6.01 -13.70
CA TYR A 225 -6.08 7.23 -12.93
C TYR A 225 -5.85 8.46 -13.83
N GLN A 226 -5.54 8.25 -15.10
CA GLN A 226 -5.41 9.30 -16.12
C GLN A 226 -6.65 9.47 -16.98
N GLU A 227 -7.75 8.76 -16.67
CA GLU A 227 -8.98 8.75 -17.48
C GLU A 227 -8.75 8.29 -18.94
N LYS A 228 -7.69 7.51 -19.19
CA LYS A 228 -7.38 6.88 -20.47
C LYS A 228 -8.24 5.61 -20.63
N TRP A 229 -9.56 5.78 -20.72
CA TRP A 229 -10.54 4.70 -20.59
C TRP A 229 -10.34 3.56 -21.58
N GLN A 230 -10.09 3.87 -22.87
CA GLN A 230 -9.87 2.85 -23.87
C GLN A 230 -8.60 2.02 -23.59
N ALA A 231 -7.50 2.68 -23.23
CA ALA A 231 -6.25 1.99 -22.89
C ALA A 231 -6.41 1.12 -21.63
N ALA A 232 -7.11 1.62 -20.62
CA ALA A 232 -7.43 0.85 -19.41
C ALA A 232 -8.27 -0.39 -19.76
N HIS A 233 -9.35 -0.19 -20.53
CA HIS A 233 -10.21 -1.28 -21.01
C HIS A 233 -9.38 -2.38 -21.69
N ASP A 234 -8.53 -2.02 -22.66
CA ASP A 234 -7.85 -3.00 -23.52
C ASP A 234 -6.84 -3.84 -22.72
N VAL A 235 -6.04 -3.23 -21.84
CA VAL A 235 -5.06 -3.98 -21.03
C VAL A 235 -5.73 -4.81 -19.94
N LEU A 236 -6.80 -4.31 -19.29
CA LEU A 236 -7.54 -5.07 -18.28
C LEU A 236 -8.31 -6.23 -18.91
N LYS A 237 -8.89 -6.00 -20.09
CA LYS A 237 -9.51 -7.08 -20.87
C LYS A 237 -8.51 -8.17 -21.21
N THR A 238 -7.28 -7.84 -21.57
CA THR A 238 -6.22 -8.82 -21.80
C THR A 238 -5.99 -9.69 -20.57
N VAL A 239 -5.89 -9.12 -19.36
CA VAL A 239 -5.75 -9.89 -18.12
C VAL A 239 -6.93 -10.85 -17.91
N ILE A 240 -8.14 -10.40 -18.22
CA ILE A 240 -9.36 -11.22 -18.08
C ILE A 240 -9.37 -12.36 -19.10
N ASP A 241 -9.09 -12.06 -20.37
CA ASP A 241 -9.16 -13.02 -21.47
C ASP A 241 -8.05 -14.09 -21.41
N GLU A 242 -6.89 -13.78 -20.85
CA GLU A 242 -5.80 -14.73 -20.63
C GLU A 242 -6.17 -15.84 -19.63
N GLY A 243 -7.15 -15.61 -18.74
CA GLY A 243 -7.72 -16.62 -17.86
C GLY A 243 -6.77 -17.15 -16.75
N GLU A 244 -5.66 -16.47 -16.49
CA GLU A 244 -4.66 -16.85 -15.50
C GLU A 244 -5.10 -16.56 -14.05
N TYR A 245 -6.14 -15.73 -13.88
CA TYR A 245 -6.68 -15.29 -12.60
C TYR A 245 -8.17 -15.56 -12.50
N GLN A 246 -8.64 -15.76 -11.26
CA GLN A 246 -10.07 -15.95 -10.97
C GLN A 246 -10.40 -15.49 -9.55
N LEU A 247 -11.65 -15.10 -9.31
CA LEU A 247 -12.14 -14.87 -7.96
C LEU A 247 -12.12 -16.16 -7.14
N LEU A 248 -11.68 -16.09 -5.89
CA LEU A 248 -11.89 -17.18 -4.95
C LEU A 248 -13.38 -17.35 -4.66
N PRO A 249 -13.87 -18.58 -4.43
CA PRO A 249 -15.29 -18.84 -4.17
C PRO A 249 -15.85 -18.07 -2.98
N ASP A 250 -15.07 -17.95 -1.92
CA ASP A 250 -15.46 -17.24 -0.71
C ASP A 250 -14.56 -16.03 -0.46
N PHE A 251 -15.15 -14.90 -0.14
CA PHE A 251 -14.41 -13.65 0.16
C PHE A 251 -13.43 -13.81 1.33
N GLY A 252 -13.80 -14.62 2.33
CA GLY A 252 -12.96 -14.87 3.49
C GLY A 252 -11.64 -15.58 3.18
N GLN A 253 -11.59 -16.36 2.10
CA GLN A 253 -10.37 -17.04 1.67
C GLN A 253 -9.27 -16.05 1.30
N VAL A 254 -9.63 -14.90 0.72
CA VAL A 254 -8.67 -13.84 0.37
C VAL A 254 -7.86 -13.37 1.59
N TRP A 255 -8.45 -13.46 2.79
CA TRP A 255 -7.87 -12.94 4.05
C TRP A 255 -7.37 -14.05 4.97
N ASN A 256 -6.96 -15.17 4.40
CA ASN A 256 -6.43 -16.32 5.12
C ASN A 256 -5.02 -16.64 4.61
N VAL A 257 -4.09 -16.91 5.54
CA VAL A 257 -2.70 -17.29 5.25
C VAL A 257 -2.61 -18.49 4.29
N ASP A 258 -3.53 -19.47 4.44
CA ASP A 258 -3.56 -20.67 3.60
C ASP A 258 -3.86 -20.39 2.10
N TYR A 259 -4.29 -19.17 1.77
CA TYR A 259 -4.62 -18.71 0.42
C TYR A 259 -3.72 -17.56 -0.07
N ASP A 260 -2.56 -17.37 0.58
CA ASP A 260 -1.53 -16.47 0.06
C ASP A 260 -1.11 -16.91 -1.35
N ASN A 261 -0.88 -15.96 -2.24
CA ASN A 261 -0.56 -16.20 -3.66
C ASN A 261 -1.61 -17.05 -4.42
N SER A 262 -2.87 -16.95 -4.02
CA SER A 262 -3.99 -17.65 -4.65
C SER A 262 -4.22 -17.19 -6.11
N ALA A 263 -5.19 -17.86 -6.78
CA ALA A 263 -5.59 -17.49 -8.13
C ALA A 263 -6.22 -16.09 -8.25
N GLU A 264 -6.62 -15.47 -7.14
CA GLU A 264 -7.13 -14.09 -7.12
C GLU A 264 -6.00 -13.06 -6.99
N SER A 265 -4.80 -13.44 -6.58
CA SER A 265 -3.69 -12.53 -6.34
C SER A 265 -2.89 -12.22 -7.60
N LEU A 266 -2.76 -10.93 -7.95
CA LEU A 266 -1.86 -10.46 -8.98
C LEU A 266 -0.53 -9.99 -8.38
N LEU A 267 -0.56 -9.35 -7.22
CA LEU A 267 0.63 -8.84 -6.53
C LEU A 267 0.41 -8.83 -5.03
N GLU A 268 1.32 -9.49 -4.32
CA GLU A 268 1.37 -9.48 -2.85
C GLU A 268 2.77 -9.15 -2.35
N ILE A 269 2.86 -8.46 -1.22
CA ILE A 269 4.10 -8.40 -0.45
C ILE A 269 4.19 -9.70 0.35
N GLN A 270 5.30 -10.43 0.15
CA GLN A 270 5.51 -11.73 0.76
C GLN A 270 5.96 -11.59 2.20
N TYR A 271 5.31 -12.29 3.10
CA TYR A 271 5.65 -12.37 4.52
C TYR A 271 5.74 -13.81 4.99
N GLU A 272 6.59 -14.04 5.99
CA GLU A 272 6.76 -15.34 6.62
C GLU A 272 6.94 -15.16 8.12
N TYR A 273 6.35 -16.07 8.90
CA TYR A 273 6.68 -16.14 10.32
C TYR A 273 8.10 -16.68 10.50
N HIS A 274 8.96 -15.89 11.13
CA HIS A 274 10.27 -16.35 11.56
C HIS A 274 10.56 -15.86 12.98
N PRO A 275 11.03 -16.72 13.90
CA PRO A 275 11.19 -16.37 15.30
C PRO A 275 12.20 -15.24 15.55
N THR A 276 13.21 -15.07 14.68
CA THR A 276 14.33 -14.14 14.89
C THR A 276 14.63 -13.18 13.74
N LEU A 277 14.19 -13.45 12.51
CA LEU A 277 14.63 -12.69 11.32
C LEU A 277 13.71 -11.52 10.93
N GLY A 278 12.56 -11.34 11.59
CA GLY A 278 11.67 -10.23 11.26
C GLY A 278 11.15 -10.26 9.81
N LEU A 279 10.73 -11.42 9.32
CA LEU A 279 10.21 -11.61 7.95
C LEU A 279 8.69 -11.45 7.84
N GLY A 280 8.00 -11.25 8.94
CA GLY A 280 6.55 -11.11 8.97
C GLY A 280 6.06 -9.68 8.77
N GLY A 281 4.75 -9.57 8.47
CA GLY A 281 4.05 -8.30 8.32
C GLY A 281 3.62 -7.69 9.66
N ALA A 282 3.40 -6.38 9.69
CA ALA A 282 3.02 -5.63 10.89
C ALA A 282 1.52 -5.30 10.97
N LEU A 283 0.75 -5.47 9.91
CA LEU A 283 -0.63 -4.96 9.83
C LEU A 283 -1.55 -5.57 10.88
N ALA A 284 -1.39 -6.86 11.20
CA ALA A 284 -2.17 -7.51 12.25
C ALA A 284 -1.99 -6.84 13.62
N THR A 285 -0.77 -6.42 13.96
CA THR A 285 -0.47 -5.69 15.20
C THR A 285 -0.96 -4.26 15.13
N VAL A 286 -0.69 -3.57 14.02
CA VAL A 286 -1.04 -2.14 13.85
C VAL A 286 -2.55 -1.92 13.95
N THR A 287 -3.36 -2.78 13.34
CA THR A 287 -4.82 -2.65 13.28
C THR A 287 -5.55 -3.39 14.41
N GLY A 288 -4.87 -4.28 15.12
CA GLY A 288 -5.45 -5.05 16.23
C GLY A 288 -5.85 -4.17 17.42
N ALA A 289 -6.79 -4.66 18.23
CA ALA A 289 -7.21 -3.96 19.43
C ALA A 289 -6.12 -3.98 20.51
N ARG A 290 -5.85 -2.82 21.11
CA ARG A 290 -4.97 -2.71 22.28
C ARG A 290 -5.61 -3.39 23.49
N ASN A 291 -4.79 -4.04 24.31
CA ASN A 291 -5.24 -4.78 25.51
C ASN A 291 -6.29 -5.88 25.21
N GLY A 292 -6.41 -6.31 23.96
CA GLY A 292 -7.22 -7.48 23.56
C GLY A 292 -6.35 -8.72 23.34
N PRO A 293 -6.95 -9.86 23.05
CA PRO A 293 -6.19 -11.02 22.59
C PRO A 293 -5.44 -10.62 21.33
N GLY A 294 -4.11 -10.41 21.46
CA GLY A 294 -3.30 -9.97 20.36
C GLY A 294 -2.63 -8.63 20.49
N ASP A 295 -2.88 -7.90 21.54
CA ASP A 295 -2.21 -6.66 21.94
C ASP A 295 -1.78 -5.75 20.79
N GLY A 296 -2.75 -5.31 19.97
CA GLY A 296 -2.54 -4.42 18.84
C GLY A 296 -2.36 -2.94 19.24
N TRP A 297 -2.17 -2.11 18.21
CA TRP A 297 -1.96 -0.66 18.41
C TRP A 297 -3.22 0.18 18.21
N SER A 298 -4.31 -0.41 17.80
CA SER A 298 -5.61 0.25 17.55
C SER A 298 -5.53 1.37 16.50
N TRP A 299 -4.74 1.20 15.44
CA TRP A 299 -4.65 2.16 14.35
C TRP A 299 -5.58 1.80 13.20
N CYS A 300 -5.94 2.80 12.36
CA CYS A 300 -6.82 2.63 11.19
C CYS A 300 -8.12 1.91 11.54
N GLN A 301 -8.81 2.44 12.54
CA GLN A 301 -10.07 1.88 13.03
C GLN A 301 -11.20 2.12 12.03
N PRO A 302 -11.96 1.08 11.60
CA PRO A 302 -13.10 1.25 10.70
C PRO A 302 -14.11 2.26 11.22
N THR A 303 -14.67 3.09 10.32
CA THR A 303 -15.74 4.03 10.68
C THR A 303 -17.11 3.34 10.71
N ALA A 304 -18.05 3.83 11.53
CA ALA A 304 -19.43 3.40 11.51
C ALA A 304 -20.10 3.71 10.15
N ASN A 305 -19.63 4.74 9.45
CA ASN A 305 -20.13 5.07 8.10
C ASN A 305 -19.84 3.94 7.09
N LEU A 306 -18.66 3.32 7.16
CA LEU A 306 -18.36 2.16 6.32
C LEU A 306 -19.23 0.94 6.68
N GLU A 307 -19.36 0.64 7.99
CA GLU A 307 -20.26 -0.43 8.44
C GLU A 307 -21.69 -0.22 7.94
N GLN A 308 -22.21 1.00 8.08
CA GLN A 308 -23.53 1.37 7.60
C GLN A 308 -23.69 1.15 6.09
N ALA A 309 -22.64 1.45 5.29
CA ALA A 309 -22.69 1.22 3.85
C ALA A 309 -22.84 -0.28 3.50
N TYR A 310 -22.20 -1.20 4.25
CA TYR A 310 -22.41 -2.64 4.11
C TYR A 310 -23.84 -3.05 4.49
N ILE A 311 -24.37 -2.51 5.60
CA ILE A 311 -25.72 -2.83 6.09
C ILE A 311 -26.77 -2.37 5.05
N GLU A 312 -26.65 -1.15 4.53
CA GLU A 312 -27.55 -0.60 3.51
C GLU A 312 -27.50 -1.37 2.19
N ALA A 313 -26.32 -1.90 1.84
CA ALA A 313 -26.14 -2.76 0.66
C ALA A 313 -26.66 -4.21 0.87
N GLY A 314 -27.03 -4.58 2.09
CA GLY A 314 -27.37 -5.97 2.45
C GLY A 314 -26.18 -6.94 2.40
N ASP A 315 -24.96 -6.43 2.47
CA ASP A 315 -23.72 -7.16 2.27
C ASP A 315 -23.18 -7.73 3.59
N THR A 316 -23.78 -8.78 4.07
CA THR A 316 -23.37 -9.45 5.31
C THR A 316 -22.13 -10.29 5.12
N GLU A 317 -21.89 -10.83 3.91
CA GLU A 317 -20.76 -11.69 3.63
C GLU A 317 -19.44 -10.95 3.73
N ARG A 318 -19.32 -9.78 3.09
CA ARG A 318 -18.07 -9.00 3.16
C ARG A 318 -17.93 -8.26 4.47
N LEU A 319 -19.03 -7.81 5.09
CA LEU A 319 -18.99 -7.11 6.38
C LEU A 319 -18.28 -7.96 7.44
N LYS A 320 -18.66 -9.21 7.64
CA LYS A 320 -18.05 -10.09 8.66
C LYS A 320 -16.56 -10.37 8.45
N TRP A 321 -16.08 -10.27 7.19
CA TRP A 321 -14.66 -10.45 6.84
C TRP A 321 -13.89 -9.11 6.73
N THR A 322 -14.56 -7.98 6.89
CA THR A 322 -13.95 -6.66 6.80
C THR A 322 -13.86 -5.99 8.17
N ILE A 323 -14.89 -6.12 9.00
CA ILE A 323 -15.01 -5.42 10.29
C ILE A 323 -15.34 -6.42 11.41
N ILE A 324 -14.59 -6.33 12.51
CA ILE A 324 -14.95 -6.91 13.81
C ILE A 324 -15.48 -5.75 14.66
N LYS A 325 -16.70 -5.86 15.14
CA LYS A 325 -17.36 -4.84 15.98
C LYS A 325 -17.48 -5.30 17.42
N SER A 326 -17.36 -4.40 18.37
CA SER A 326 -17.66 -4.64 19.79
C SER A 326 -19.10 -5.14 19.96
N GLY A 327 -19.28 -6.16 20.80
CA GLY A 327 -20.56 -6.83 21.01
C GLY A 327 -20.79 -8.04 20.10
N CYS A 328 -19.83 -8.40 19.23
CA CYS A 328 -19.93 -9.60 18.39
C CYS A 328 -19.79 -10.88 19.23
N THR A 329 -20.50 -11.93 18.83
CA THR A 329 -20.46 -13.27 19.45
C THR A 329 -19.62 -14.29 18.68
N GLU A 330 -19.03 -13.85 17.56
CA GLU A 330 -18.10 -14.64 16.75
C GLU A 330 -17.19 -13.71 15.96
N ILE A 331 -16.01 -14.21 15.57
CA ILE A 331 -15.12 -13.56 14.61
C ILE A 331 -14.91 -14.53 13.44
N ALA A 332 -15.20 -14.09 12.24
CA ALA A 332 -15.07 -14.91 11.05
C ALA A 332 -13.66 -15.51 10.93
N GLY A 333 -13.56 -16.85 10.87
CA GLY A 333 -12.30 -17.58 10.77
C GLY A 333 -11.48 -17.68 12.06
N GLU A 334 -12.03 -17.33 13.22
CA GLU A 334 -11.42 -17.51 14.53
C GLU A 334 -12.04 -18.71 15.25
N ASP A 335 -11.22 -19.69 15.61
CA ASP A 335 -11.66 -20.93 16.26
C ASP A 335 -11.50 -20.90 17.80
N GLN A 336 -10.81 -19.87 18.34
CA GLN A 336 -10.53 -19.71 19.78
C GLN A 336 -11.20 -18.45 20.33
N PHE A 337 -12.50 -18.30 20.07
CA PHE A 337 -13.26 -17.09 20.43
C PHE A 337 -13.39 -16.89 21.95
N GLU A 338 -13.26 -17.94 22.76
CA GLU A 338 -13.29 -17.87 24.23
C GLU A 338 -12.24 -16.91 24.79
N ASP A 339 -11.06 -16.82 24.19
CA ASP A 339 -9.99 -15.91 24.64
C ASP A 339 -10.42 -14.43 24.55
N PHE A 340 -11.26 -14.10 23.57
CA PHE A 340 -11.82 -12.75 23.39
C PHE A 340 -12.91 -12.44 24.41
N ILE A 341 -13.71 -13.44 24.79
CA ILE A 341 -14.72 -13.34 25.86
C ILE A 341 -14.00 -13.12 27.20
N ASP A 342 -12.95 -13.87 27.50
CA ASP A 342 -12.20 -13.76 28.75
C ASP A 342 -11.50 -12.42 28.87
N ALA A 343 -10.92 -11.91 27.78
CA ALA A 343 -10.36 -10.56 27.75
C ALA A 343 -11.42 -9.49 28.01
N SER A 344 -12.63 -9.67 27.47
CA SER A 344 -13.77 -8.76 27.69
C SER A 344 -14.22 -8.77 29.16
N LYS A 345 -14.32 -9.96 29.78
CA LYS A 345 -14.68 -10.11 31.19
C LYS A 345 -13.68 -9.46 32.15
N ALA A 346 -12.42 -9.28 31.72
CA ALA A 346 -11.40 -8.59 32.48
C ALA A 346 -11.56 -7.05 32.51
N LEU A 347 -12.43 -6.47 31.67
CA LEU A 347 -12.68 -5.03 31.63
C LEU A 347 -13.42 -4.55 32.88
N ASN A 348 -12.97 -3.47 33.49
CA ASN A 348 -13.61 -2.90 34.71
C ASN A 348 -15.07 -2.54 34.55
N LYS A 349 -15.53 -2.26 33.33
CA LYS A 349 -16.91 -1.85 33.01
C LYS A 349 -17.66 -2.91 32.19
N TYR A 350 -17.22 -4.15 32.20
CA TYR A 350 -17.80 -5.20 31.38
C TYR A 350 -19.33 -5.28 31.55
N GLN A 351 -19.84 -5.43 32.79
CA GLN A 351 -21.28 -5.53 33.05
C GLN A 351 -22.03 -4.25 32.69
N GLU A 352 -21.43 -3.07 32.92
CA GLU A 352 -22.03 -1.78 32.55
C GLU A 352 -22.26 -1.70 31.03
N TYR A 353 -21.30 -2.18 30.21
CA TYR A 353 -21.44 -2.21 28.76
C TYR A 353 -22.50 -3.23 28.31
N LEU A 354 -22.56 -4.41 28.90
CA LEU A 354 -23.60 -5.40 28.59
C LEU A 354 -25.00 -4.82 28.83
N ASP A 355 -25.20 -4.23 30.00
CA ASP A 355 -26.51 -3.65 30.40
C ASP A 355 -26.89 -2.46 29.53
N LYS A 356 -25.93 -1.59 29.21
CA LYS A 356 -26.13 -0.37 28.43
C LYS A 356 -26.51 -0.65 26.98
N TYR A 357 -25.83 -1.61 26.35
CA TYR A 357 -26.00 -1.91 24.93
C TYR A 357 -26.88 -3.14 24.67
N GLY A 358 -27.28 -3.86 25.70
CA GLY A 358 -28.05 -5.08 25.58
C GLY A 358 -27.29 -6.22 24.91
N TRP A 359 -25.97 -6.28 25.11
CA TRP A 359 -25.12 -7.29 24.48
C TRP A 359 -25.19 -8.64 25.20
N ASP A 360 -24.90 -9.70 24.42
CA ASP A 360 -24.78 -11.05 24.96
C ASP A 360 -23.60 -11.12 25.97
N PRO A 361 -23.78 -11.81 27.12
CA PRO A 361 -22.67 -12.03 28.07
C PRO A 361 -21.47 -12.80 27.52
N ASN A 362 -21.60 -13.45 26.37
CA ASN A 362 -20.51 -14.13 25.68
C ASN A 362 -20.06 -13.38 24.42
N CYS A 363 -20.06 -12.04 24.45
CA CYS A 363 -19.57 -11.23 23.36
C CYS A 363 -18.15 -10.71 23.60
N TYR A 364 -17.48 -10.34 22.51
CA TYR A 364 -16.22 -9.61 22.55
C TYR A 364 -16.48 -8.12 22.68
N ILE A 365 -15.86 -7.50 23.68
CA ILE A 365 -15.88 -6.04 23.89
C ILE A 365 -14.49 -5.47 23.65
N ILE A 366 -14.34 -4.69 22.60
CA ILE A 366 -13.12 -3.90 22.36
C ILE A 366 -13.06 -2.79 23.38
N ASN A 367 -11.94 -2.65 24.11
CA ASN A 367 -11.79 -1.69 25.20
C ASN A 367 -11.98 -0.25 24.71
N PRO A 368 -13.03 0.49 25.13
CA PRO A 368 -13.28 1.84 24.65
C PRO A 368 -12.26 2.88 25.13
N ALA A 369 -11.50 2.59 26.17
CA ALA A 369 -10.44 3.48 26.63
C ALA A 369 -9.29 3.60 25.60
N ASP A 370 -9.07 2.55 24.82
CA ASP A 370 -7.97 2.44 23.86
C ASP A 370 -8.46 2.48 22.40
N HIS A 371 -9.77 2.40 22.18
CA HIS A 371 -10.33 2.23 20.84
C HIS A 371 -11.58 3.09 20.63
N LYS A 372 -11.52 4.07 19.74
CA LYS A 372 -12.55 5.10 19.60
C LYS A 372 -13.75 4.70 18.72
N SER A 373 -13.58 3.79 17.76
CA SER A 373 -14.65 3.39 16.87
C SER A 373 -15.36 2.11 17.28
N ALA A 374 -14.87 1.39 18.28
CA ALA A 374 -15.34 0.07 18.69
C ALA A 374 -15.30 -0.98 17.57
N ARG A 375 -14.48 -0.76 16.54
CA ARG A 375 -14.33 -1.62 15.37
C ARG A 375 -12.85 -1.80 15.05
N ILE A 376 -12.45 -3.02 14.65
CA ILE A 376 -11.12 -3.32 14.11
C ILE A 376 -11.24 -3.93 12.72
N ILE A 377 -10.17 -3.82 11.94
CA ILE A 377 -10.12 -4.39 10.59
C ILE A 377 -9.98 -5.92 10.71
N ARG A 378 -10.94 -6.67 10.09
CA ARG A 378 -10.87 -8.13 10.05
C ARG A 378 -9.88 -8.64 8.98
N LYS A 379 -9.73 -7.96 7.86
CA LYS A 379 -8.89 -8.38 6.73
C LYS A 379 -7.44 -8.69 7.13
N TYR A 380 -6.88 -7.95 8.07
CA TYR A 380 -5.52 -8.15 8.57
C TYR A 380 -5.45 -8.82 9.94
N PHE A 381 -6.61 -9.16 10.51
CA PHE A 381 -6.67 -9.90 11.77
C PHE A 381 -6.07 -11.30 11.59
N LEU A 382 -5.10 -11.64 12.43
CA LEU A 382 -4.48 -12.95 12.43
C LEU A 382 -5.18 -13.85 13.47
N PRO A 383 -5.86 -14.93 13.07
CA PRO A 383 -6.47 -15.89 13.99
C PRO A 383 -5.47 -16.46 15.02
N MET A 384 -5.94 -16.78 16.23
CA MET A 384 -5.12 -17.24 17.34
C MET A 384 -4.27 -18.48 16.97
N LYS A 385 -4.80 -19.40 16.14
CA LYS A 385 -4.06 -20.58 15.68
C LYS A 385 -2.73 -20.27 14.97
N TYR A 386 -2.62 -19.13 14.29
CA TYR A 386 -1.38 -18.70 13.64
C TYR A 386 -0.48 -17.92 14.59
N ARG A 387 -1.03 -17.41 15.70
CA ARG A 387 -0.30 -16.66 16.72
C ARG A 387 0.42 -17.57 17.71
N ALA A 388 -0.14 -18.75 17.99
CA ALA A 388 0.36 -19.71 18.96
C ALA A 388 1.56 -20.55 18.50
N GLN A 389 2.08 -20.34 17.29
CA GLN A 389 3.19 -21.14 16.77
C GLN A 389 4.53 -20.80 17.43
N GLY A 390 4.58 -20.68 18.74
CA GLY A 390 5.79 -20.88 19.50
C GLY A 390 6.29 -19.76 20.39
N ASP A 391 5.63 -18.59 20.51
CA ASP A 391 6.10 -17.55 21.41
C ASP A 391 4.97 -16.60 21.82
N ALA A 392 4.89 -16.25 23.10
CA ALA A 392 4.01 -15.20 23.62
C ALA A 392 4.31 -13.81 23.03
N THR A 393 5.41 -13.68 22.29
CA THR A 393 5.81 -12.50 21.51
C THR A 393 5.36 -12.54 20.04
N ALA A 394 4.50 -13.48 19.64
CA ALA A 394 3.98 -13.62 18.28
C ALA A 394 3.21 -12.39 17.74
N TYR A 395 3.03 -11.36 18.56
CA TYR A 395 2.48 -10.04 18.22
C TYR A 395 3.53 -8.97 17.92
N ALA A 396 4.80 -9.35 17.85
CA ALA A 396 5.80 -8.41 17.37
C ALA A 396 5.44 -7.96 15.94
N THR A 397 5.74 -6.72 15.63
CA THR A 397 5.40 -6.03 14.38
C THR A 397 5.96 -6.67 13.10
N ASP A 398 6.69 -7.76 13.23
CA ASP A 398 7.40 -8.46 12.17
C ASP A 398 7.10 -9.97 12.16
N LYS A 399 5.97 -10.41 12.73
CA LYS A 399 5.69 -11.84 12.94
C LYS A 399 4.46 -12.39 12.21
N SER A 400 3.59 -11.55 11.64
CA SER A 400 2.44 -12.03 10.90
C SER A 400 2.86 -12.67 9.57
N PRO A 401 2.52 -13.93 9.32
CA PRO A 401 2.80 -14.58 8.03
C PRO A 401 1.84 -14.18 6.92
N LEU A 402 0.76 -13.45 7.22
CA LEU A 402 -0.25 -13.06 6.25
C LEU A 402 0.34 -12.06 5.26
N ASN A 403 0.38 -12.42 3.98
CA ASN A 403 0.82 -11.54 2.91
C ASN A 403 -0.06 -10.30 2.78
N HIS A 404 0.51 -9.21 2.32
CA HIS A 404 -0.23 -7.98 2.05
C HIS A 404 -0.63 -7.91 0.58
N ARG A 405 -1.93 -7.97 0.28
CA ARG A 405 -2.50 -7.89 -1.06
C ARG A 405 -2.39 -6.46 -1.60
N ILE A 406 -1.68 -6.28 -2.71
CA ILE A 406 -1.50 -4.98 -3.38
C ILE A 406 -2.46 -4.84 -4.56
N LEU A 407 -2.61 -5.91 -5.33
CA LEU A 407 -3.49 -5.97 -6.49
C LEU A 407 -4.08 -7.37 -6.63
N ARG A 408 -5.40 -7.44 -6.76
CA ARG A 408 -6.12 -8.70 -6.92
C ARG A 408 -7.16 -8.64 -8.04
N TYR A 409 -7.61 -9.80 -8.49
CA TYR A 409 -8.46 -9.93 -9.68
C TYR A 409 -9.81 -9.22 -9.53
N ALA A 410 -10.38 -9.14 -8.32
CA ALA A 410 -11.58 -8.34 -8.08
C ALA A 410 -11.37 -6.86 -8.42
N ASP A 411 -10.20 -6.27 -8.11
CA ASP A 411 -9.89 -4.89 -8.52
C ASP A 411 -9.75 -4.76 -10.04
N VAL A 412 -9.16 -5.75 -10.72
CA VAL A 412 -9.11 -5.82 -12.20
C VAL A 412 -10.51 -5.78 -12.79
N LEU A 413 -11.43 -6.62 -12.30
CA LEU A 413 -12.83 -6.67 -12.76
C LEU A 413 -13.55 -5.33 -12.54
N LEU A 414 -13.36 -4.71 -11.38
CA LEU A 414 -14.03 -3.45 -11.05
C LEU A 414 -13.43 -2.25 -11.79
N MET A 415 -12.13 -2.25 -12.07
CA MET A 415 -11.49 -1.27 -12.94
C MET A 415 -11.97 -1.42 -14.41
N TYR A 416 -12.07 -2.65 -14.88
CA TYR A 416 -12.63 -2.95 -16.21
C TYR A 416 -14.09 -2.51 -16.31
N ALA A 417 -14.90 -2.81 -15.28
CA ALA A 417 -16.29 -2.35 -15.24
C ALA A 417 -16.41 -0.82 -15.30
N GLU A 418 -15.54 -0.09 -14.58
CA GLU A 418 -15.50 1.36 -14.63
C GLU A 418 -15.11 1.88 -16.03
N ALA A 419 -14.07 1.33 -16.63
CA ALA A 419 -13.63 1.71 -17.97
C ALA A 419 -14.72 1.45 -19.03
N CYS A 420 -15.38 0.28 -18.98
CA CYS A 420 -16.50 -0.04 -19.87
C CYS A 420 -17.66 0.94 -19.72
N ASN A 421 -18.06 1.27 -18.49
CA ASN A 421 -19.15 2.22 -18.24
C ASN A 421 -18.83 3.63 -18.74
N GLU A 422 -17.59 4.11 -18.58
CA GLU A 422 -17.15 5.41 -19.12
C GLU A 422 -17.08 5.42 -20.66
N LEU A 423 -16.87 4.27 -21.28
CA LEU A 423 -16.93 4.10 -22.73
C LEU A 423 -18.36 3.86 -23.28
N GLY A 424 -19.35 3.73 -22.39
CA GLY A 424 -20.75 3.47 -22.76
C GLY A 424 -21.08 1.99 -23.02
N ASP A 425 -20.16 1.06 -22.74
CA ASP A 425 -20.41 -0.38 -22.78
C ASP A 425 -20.94 -0.87 -21.41
N ASP A 426 -22.18 -0.52 -21.13
CA ASP A 426 -22.85 -0.90 -19.90
C ASP A 426 -23.05 -2.43 -19.77
N ALA A 427 -23.05 -3.17 -20.87
CA ALA A 427 -23.21 -4.63 -20.83
C ALA A 427 -21.97 -5.30 -20.23
N SER A 428 -20.79 -5.04 -20.80
CA SER A 428 -19.53 -5.55 -20.27
C SER A 428 -19.24 -5.04 -18.85
N ALA A 429 -19.60 -3.79 -18.56
CA ALA A 429 -19.47 -3.22 -17.21
C ALA A 429 -20.29 -4.00 -16.18
N ARG A 430 -21.55 -4.34 -16.47
CA ARG A 430 -22.40 -5.15 -15.59
C ARG A 430 -21.88 -6.57 -15.44
N ASP A 431 -21.41 -7.19 -16.49
CA ASP A 431 -20.90 -8.56 -16.44
C ASP A 431 -19.71 -8.67 -15.50
N ALA A 432 -18.77 -7.74 -15.55
CA ALA A 432 -17.63 -7.70 -14.64
C ALA A 432 -18.02 -7.37 -13.19
N LEU A 433 -18.86 -6.34 -13.00
CA LEU A 433 -19.40 -5.96 -11.70
C LEU A 433 -20.13 -7.12 -11.03
N ASN A 434 -21.01 -7.79 -11.75
CA ASN A 434 -21.88 -8.84 -11.21
C ASN A 434 -21.11 -10.12 -10.86
N GLN A 435 -19.94 -10.39 -11.43
CA GLN A 435 -19.07 -11.47 -10.97
C GLN A 435 -18.63 -11.23 -9.50
N VAL A 436 -18.21 -10.00 -9.16
CA VAL A 436 -17.82 -9.63 -7.79
C VAL A 436 -19.02 -9.71 -6.84
N ARG A 437 -20.18 -9.20 -7.26
CA ARG A 437 -21.42 -9.23 -6.47
C ARG A 437 -21.91 -10.63 -6.15
N ARG A 438 -21.92 -11.51 -7.15
CA ARG A 438 -22.33 -12.94 -6.96
C ARG A 438 -21.43 -13.64 -5.95
N ARG A 439 -20.11 -13.37 -5.97
CA ARG A 439 -19.19 -13.90 -4.95
C ARG A 439 -19.56 -13.38 -3.55
N ALA A 440 -20.01 -12.12 -3.44
CA ALA A 440 -20.53 -11.54 -2.19
C ALA A 440 -21.98 -11.97 -1.88
N LYS A 441 -22.58 -12.85 -2.65
CA LYS A 441 -23.98 -13.33 -2.53
C LYS A 441 -25.01 -12.20 -2.65
N LEU A 442 -24.71 -11.18 -3.44
CA LEU A 442 -25.60 -10.06 -3.74
C LEU A 442 -26.26 -10.25 -5.10
N ASP A 443 -27.45 -9.68 -5.25
CA ASP A 443 -28.19 -9.68 -6.51
C ASP A 443 -27.44 -8.89 -7.59
N ASP A 444 -27.66 -9.28 -8.85
CA ASP A 444 -27.09 -8.63 -10.02
C ASP A 444 -27.63 -7.20 -10.16
N VAL A 445 -26.74 -6.27 -10.48
CA VAL A 445 -27.10 -4.91 -10.89
C VAL A 445 -27.57 -4.95 -12.34
N THR A 446 -28.73 -4.33 -12.62
CA THR A 446 -29.32 -4.18 -13.96
C THR A 446 -29.30 -2.73 -14.47
N ALA A 447 -28.80 -1.79 -13.67
CA ALA A 447 -28.72 -0.37 -14.00
C ALA A 447 -27.81 -0.10 -15.21
N SER A 448 -27.93 1.12 -15.77
CA SER A 448 -27.15 1.63 -16.90
C SER A 448 -26.67 3.06 -16.65
N GLY A 449 -25.67 3.51 -17.39
CA GLY A 449 -25.17 4.89 -17.36
C GLY A 449 -24.75 5.33 -15.94
N LYS A 450 -25.21 6.48 -15.51
CA LYS A 450 -24.85 7.07 -14.20
C LYS A 450 -25.27 6.24 -12.98
N ALA A 451 -26.39 5.52 -13.09
CA ALA A 451 -26.80 4.61 -12.02
C ALA A 451 -25.86 3.40 -11.90
N LEU A 452 -25.39 2.88 -13.03
CA LEU A 452 -24.37 1.83 -13.06
C LEU A 452 -23.02 2.36 -12.53
N GLN A 453 -22.61 3.58 -12.92
CA GLN A 453 -21.41 4.23 -12.37
C GLN A 453 -21.46 4.30 -10.83
N SER A 454 -22.61 4.71 -10.28
CA SER A 454 -22.77 4.77 -8.83
C SER A 454 -22.67 3.38 -8.18
N ALA A 455 -23.24 2.36 -8.81
CA ALA A 455 -23.15 0.99 -8.33
C ALA A 455 -21.70 0.46 -8.36
N ILE A 456 -20.94 0.71 -9.43
CA ILE A 456 -19.52 0.34 -9.55
C ILE A 456 -18.70 1.03 -8.45
N ARG A 457 -18.91 2.33 -8.23
CA ARG A 457 -18.20 3.10 -7.19
C ARG A 457 -18.49 2.59 -5.78
N LEU A 458 -19.74 2.21 -5.50
CA LEU A 458 -20.12 1.59 -4.23
C LEU A 458 -19.47 0.20 -4.08
N GLU A 459 -19.54 -0.62 -5.13
CA GLU A 459 -18.94 -1.96 -5.11
C GLU A 459 -17.44 -1.89 -4.87
N ARG A 460 -16.72 -0.95 -5.50
CA ARG A 460 -15.29 -0.72 -5.23
C ARG A 460 -15.04 -0.38 -3.76
N ARG A 461 -15.87 0.48 -3.15
CA ARG A 461 -15.75 0.82 -1.73
C ARG A 461 -15.89 -0.42 -0.83
N LEU A 462 -16.94 -1.23 -1.06
CA LEU A 462 -17.25 -2.39 -0.22
C LEU A 462 -16.28 -3.55 -0.46
N GLU A 463 -15.94 -3.83 -1.70
CA GLU A 463 -15.03 -4.92 -2.06
C GLU A 463 -13.60 -4.64 -1.61
N LEU A 464 -13.12 -3.43 -1.86
CA LEU A 464 -11.72 -3.03 -1.70
C LEU A 464 -11.46 -2.19 -0.43
N ALA A 465 -12.36 -2.21 0.55
CA ALA A 465 -12.15 -1.52 1.83
C ALA A 465 -10.84 -1.95 2.47
N PHE A 466 -10.03 -0.99 2.91
CA PHE A 466 -8.71 -1.19 3.52
C PHE A 466 -7.64 -1.80 2.60
N GLU A 467 -7.79 -1.68 1.27
CA GLU A 467 -6.85 -2.20 0.27
C GLU A 467 -6.19 -1.08 -0.56
N GLN A 468 -5.90 0.06 0.03
CA GLN A 468 -5.19 1.20 -0.58
C GLN A 468 -5.91 1.81 -1.80
N ASN A 469 -7.23 1.74 -1.87
CA ASN A 469 -7.98 2.23 -3.02
C ASN A 469 -8.84 3.45 -2.70
N ARG A 470 -9.53 3.47 -1.56
CA ARG A 470 -10.59 4.43 -1.26
C ARG A 470 -10.18 5.90 -1.40
N LEU A 471 -9.08 6.31 -0.77
CA LEU A 471 -8.59 7.70 -0.85
C LEU A 471 -8.39 8.15 -2.29
N TYR A 472 -7.76 7.30 -3.10
CA TYR A 472 -7.42 7.63 -4.48
C TYR A 472 -8.65 7.61 -5.38
N ASP A 473 -9.61 6.71 -5.15
CA ASP A 473 -10.88 6.67 -5.87
C ASP A 473 -11.67 7.96 -5.65
N ILE A 474 -11.84 8.41 -4.41
CA ILE A 474 -12.57 9.64 -4.12
C ILE A 474 -11.82 10.90 -4.56
N ARG A 475 -10.48 10.89 -4.64
CA ARG A 475 -9.66 11.98 -5.20
C ARG A 475 -9.80 12.10 -6.72
N ARG A 476 -9.81 10.97 -7.45
CA ARG A 476 -9.88 10.98 -8.92
C ARG A 476 -11.29 11.19 -9.46
N TRP A 477 -12.31 10.63 -8.81
CA TRP A 477 -13.70 10.76 -9.25
C TRP A 477 -14.21 12.19 -9.20
N THR A 478 -15.07 12.51 -10.16
CA THR A 478 -15.85 13.76 -10.19
C THR A 478 -17.34 13.45 -10.08
N ASP A 479 -18.12 14.40 -9.57
CA ASP A 479 -19.58 14.37 -9.63
C ASP A 479 -20.09 14.89 -10.99
N THR A 480 -21.40 14.95 -11.14
CA THR A 480 -22.07 15.45 -12.35
C THR A 480 -21.82 16.92 -12.65
N ASN A 481 -21.30 17.68 -11.68
CA ASN A 481 -20.97 19.09 -11.80
C ASN A 481 -19.47 19.33 -12.00
N GLY A 482 -18.67 18.25 -12.11
CA GLY A 482 -17.22 18.32 -12.27
C GLY A 482 -16.46 18.57 -10.95
N LYS A 483 -17.12 18.54 -9.78
CA LYS A 483 -16.47 18.68 -8.49
C LYS A 483 -15.87 17.36 -8.03
N LYS A 484 -14.70 17.40 -7.40
CA LYS A 484 -14.06 16.20 -6.87
C LYS A 484 -14.90 15.56 -5.76
N VAL A 485 -15.06 14.23 -5.84
CA VAL A 485 -15.91 13.47 -4.89
C VAL A 485 -15.38 13.59 -3.46
N ILE A 486 -14.08 13.62 -3.25
CA ILE A 486 -13.47 13.81 -1.93
C ILE A 486 -13.96 15.11 -1.26
N SER A 487 -14.11 16.20 -2.01
CA SER A 487 -14.61 17.48 -1.49
C SER A 487 -16.08 17.41 -1.07
N ASN A 488 -16.87 16.55 -1.74
CA ASN A 488 -18.26 16.31 -1.37
C ASN A 488 -18.40 15.39 -0.14
N ILE A 489 -17.36 14.63 0.18
CA ILE A 489 -17.33 13.70 1.31
C ILE A 489 -16.65 14.35 2.52
N LEU A 490 -15.40 14.81 2.38
CA LEU A 490 -14.53 15.27 3.46
C LEU A 490 -14.39 16.80 3.55
N GLY A 491 -14.93 17.55 2.59
CA GLY A 491 -14.95 19.02 2.69
C GLY A 491 -15.76 19.50 3.91
N PRO A 492 -15.63 20.78 4.33
CA PRO A 492 -16.26 21.32 5.55
C PRO A 492 -17.78 21.08 5.66
N ASN A 493 -18.46 20.94 4.52
CA ASN A 493 -19.89 20.61 4.44
C ASN A 493 -20.12 19.25 3.74
N GLY A 494 -19.12 18.39 3.75
CA GLY A 494 -19.18 17.09 3.09
C GLY A 494 -20.12 16.11 3.78
N SER A 495 -20.54 15.08 3.04
CA SER A 495 -21.53 14.11 3.54
C SER A 495 -21.02 13.32 4.74
N PHE A 496 -19.75 12.92 4.76
CA PHE A 496 -19.14 12.24 5.89
C PHE A 496 -19.03 13.14 7.13
N VAL A 497 -18.63 14.42 6.93
CA VAL A 497 -18.52 15.39 8.03
C VAL A 497 -19.89 15.63 8.67
N LYS A 498 -20.93 15.84 7.87
CA LYS A 498 -22.31 15.99 8.36
C LYS A 498 -22.80 14.74 9.07
N TRP A 499 -22.60 13.57 8.45
CA TRP A 499 -22.99 12.30 9.05
C TRP A 499 -22.32 12.11 10.41
N ASN A 500 -21.02 12.41 10.52
CA ASN A 500 -20.25 12.25 11.73
C ASN A 500 -20.59 13.29 12.83
N THR A 501 -20.91 14.53 12.46
CA THR A 501 -21.17 15.61 13.42
C THR A 501 -22.64 15.74 13.80
N GLU A 502 -23.58 15.46 12.88
CA GLU A 502 -25.00 15.67 13.06
C GLU A 502 -25.79 14.39 13.26
N GLU A 503 -25.34 13.28 12.68
CA GLU A 503 -26.07 12.02 12.61
C GLU A 503 -25.27 10.81 13.17
N ALA A 504 -24.07 11.03 13.66
CA ALA A 504 -23.17 9.97 14.18
C ALA A 504 -23.76 9.18 15.36
N THR A 505 -24.83 9.66 15.96
CA THR A 505 -25.59 8.97 17.00
C THR A 505 -26.38 7.77 16.48
N ARG A 506 -26.51 7.58 15.18
CA ARG A 506 -27.33 6.50 14.60
C ARG A 506 -26.87 5.11 14.98
N ASP A 507 -25.58 4.92 15.14
CA ASP A 507 -25.05 3.63 15.54
C ASP A 507 -24.74 3.52 17.04
N ALA A 508 -25.14 4.51 17.80
CA ALA A 508 -25.27 4.51 19.26
C ALA A 508 -24.03 4.10 20.08
N LEU A 509 -22.85 3.97 19.49
CA LEU A 509 -21.62 3.76 20.24
C LEU A 509 -21.00 5.13 20.53
N GLU A 510 -21.15 5.61 21.78
CA GLU A 510 -20.63 6.92 22.24
C GLU A 510 -19.14 7.14 21.97
N TRP A 511 -18.41 6.06 21.71
CA TRP A 511 -16.96 6.10 21.50
C TRP A 511 -16.58 6.85 20.24
N GLU A 512 -17.35 6.70 19.16
CA GLU A 512 -17.08 7.32 17.88
C GLU A 512 -17.39 8.83 17.87
N ASN A 513 -18.16 9.30 18.83
CA ASN A 513 -18.60 10.69 18.96
C ASN A 513 -17.67 11.56 19.84
N GLN A 514 -16.50 11.06 20.21
CA GLN A 514 -15.61 11.78 21.11
C GLN A 514 -14.42 12.44 20.38
N GLY A 515 -14.37 13.77 20.43
CA GLY A 515 -13.22 14.59 20.08
C GLY A 515 -12.72 14.35 18.66
N GLU A 516 -11.60 13.68 18.51
CA GLU A 516 -10.89 13.47 17.23
C GLU A 516 -11.75 12.89 16.12
N ALA A 517 -12.70 12.00 16.45
CA ALA A 517 -13.58 11.41 15.46
C ALA A 517 -14.51 12.46 14.82
N SER A 518 -14.92 13.51 15.57
CA SER A 518 -15.76 14.59 15.04
C SER A 518 -15.02 15.54 14.09
N ASP A 519 -13.68 15.58 14.19
CA ASP A 519 -12.87 16.58 13.47
C ASP A 519 -12.36 16.07 12.10
N LYS A 520 -12.48 14.78 11.81
CA LYS A 520 -11.94 14.20 10.58
C LYS A 520 -12.53 14.84 9.33
N GLY A 521 -11.67 15.30 8.46
CA GLY A 521 -12.02 15.89 7.17
C GLY A 521 -12.51 17.33 7.21
N ILE A 522 -12.86 17.88 8.37
CA ILE A 522 -13.42 19.24 8.49
C ILE A 522 -12.52 20.32 7.87
N THR A 523 -11.21 20.14 7.94
CA THR A 523 -10.22 21.09 7.42
C THR A 523 -9.72 20.76 6.03
N PHE A 524 -10.30 19.76 5.36
CA PHE A 524 -9.93 19.39 3.99
C PHE A 524 -10.13 20.59 3.03
N ASN A 525 -9.08 20.89 2.27
CA ASN A 525 -9.04 21.97 1.28
C ASN A 525 -8.61 21.40 -0.07
N GLU A 526 -9.51 21.41 -1.07
CA GLU A 526 -9.24 20.87 -2.41
C GLU A 526 -8.01 21.49 -3.07
N ASN A 527 -7.73 22.78 -2.87
CA ASN A 527 -6.58 23.46 -3.46
C ASN A 527 -5.23 23.06 -2.83
N ARG A 528 -5.26 22.34 -1.72
CA ARG A 528 -4.08 21.91 -0.96
C ARG A 528 -3.98 20.38 -0.88
N ASP A 529 -5.06 19.73 -0.46
CA ASP A 529 -5.03 18.36 0.07
C ASP A 529 -5.24 17.26 -0.98
N MET A 530 -5.36 17.66 -2.26
CA MET A 530 -5.43 16.70 -3.37
C MET A 530 -4.14 15.89 -3.53
N VAL A 531 -3.01 16.46 -3.08
CA VAL A 531 -1.69 15.81 -3.01
C VAL A 531 -1.03 16.15 -1.68
N PHE A 532 -0.11 15.30 -1.23
CA PHE A 532 0.71 15.61 -0.06
C PHE A 532 1.79 16.66 -0.38
N PRO A 533 2.31 17.37 0.64
CA PRO A 533 3.43 18.28 0.46
C PRO A 533 4.71 17.52 0.09
N ILE A 534 5.54 18.15 -0.72
CA ILE A 534 6.92 17.68 -0.93
C ILE A 534 7.67 17.81 0.41
N PRO A 535 8.41 16.80 0.87
CA PRO A 535 9.15 16.89 2.13
C PRO A 535 10.12 18.07 2.17
N LEU A 536 10.11 18.81 3.28
CA LEU A 536 10.95 20.01 3.44
C LEU A 536 12.45 19.70 3.29
N TYR A 537 12.86 18.51 3.73
CA TYR A 537 14.24 18.07 3.59
C TYR A 537 14.67 18.04 2.11
N GLU A 538 13.85 17.51 1.23
CA GLU A 538 14.14 17.41 -0.21
C GLU A 538 14.24 18.81 -0.86
N ILE A 539 13.32 19.71 -0.51
CA ILE A 539 13.36 21.11 -0.98
C ILE A 539 14.66 21.79 -0.53
N THR A 540 15.04 21.60 0.74
CA THR A 540 16.24 22.23 1.31
C THR A 540 17.51 21.68 0.66
N MET A 541 17.60 20.36 0.51
CA MET A 541 18.79 19.69 -0.06
C MET A 541 18.95 19.93 -1.55
N SER A 542 17.87 20.23 -2.27
CA SER A 542 17.90 20.52 -3.70
C SER A 542 18.38 21.93 -4.05
N ASN A 543 18.76 22.76 -3.07
CA ASN A 543 19.12 24.16 -3.27
C ASN A 543 18.07 24.97 -4.05
N GLY A 544 16.79 24.58 -3.94
CA GLY A 544 15.64 25.24 -4.57
C GLY A 544 15.26 24.75 -5.96
N SER A 545 15.91 23.69 -6.49
CA SER A 545 15.47 23.05 -7.74
C SER A 545 14.16 22.31 -7.57
N ILE A 546 13.87 21.77 -6.37
CA ILE A 546 12.59 21.14 -6.04
C ILE A 546 11.68 22.17 -5.36
N THR A 547 10.52 22.42 -5.96
CA THR A 547 9.51 23.36 -5.45
C THR A 547 8.37 22.64 -4.74
N GLN A 548 7.69 23.35 -3.84
CA GLN A 548 6.54 22.81 -3.09
C GLN A 548 5.28 22.68 -3.97
N ASN A 549 4.37 21.81 -3.57
CA ASN A 549 3.03 21.72 -4.14
C ASN A 549 2.18 22.94 -3.76
N PRO A 550 1.26 23.38 -4.65
CA PRO A 550 0.36 24.50 -4.37
C PRO A 550 -0.40 24.33 -3.04
N GLY A 551 -0.53 25.41 -2.29
CA GLY A 551 -1.24 25.43 -1.00
C GLY A 551 -0.45 24.93 0.21
N TRP A 552 0.74 24.41 0.02
CA TRP A 552 1.62 23.90 1.07
C TRP A 552 2.83 24.80 1.39
N ASN A 553 2.77 26.07 1.03
CA ASN A 553 3.84 27.06 1.26
C ASN A 553 3.97 27.46 2.72
#